data_0fda2c1b87a3bd5b0f7fb4453a6fcc85
#
_entry.id   0fda2c1b87a3bd5b0f7fb4453a6fcc85
#
_cell.length_a   1.000
_cell.length_b   1.000
_cell.length_c   1.000
_cell.angle_alpha   90.00
_cell.angle_beta   90.00
_cell.angle_gamma   90.00
#
_symmetry.space_group_name_H-M   'P 1'
#
loop_
_entity.id
_entity.type
_entity.pdbx_description
1 polymer ?
#
loop_
_entity_poly.entity_id
_entity_poly.type
_entity_poly.pdbx_seq_one_letter_code
_entity_poly.pdbx_strand_id
1 'polypeptide(L)'
;MITSSARHTLRLVAVLALLGAAAFPIYWMFVTSLTTSSQLFANRPQLLPSFSELHVYKDIFAAKPVGRWLLNSAIVAVGTTAASIALAVFPAYALSRFRFRGKGAIGFGLFTTQMLPEAMLVVPLYALFAKAALLNSLGGLVLANTAFTVPVVVWILKGAIDAVPLEIEEAARVDGCTRMGIVMGVVLPLIAPTLAAASVIAFFHGWNEYVFAQTFITEDRLHTASVGLAGFVGELSTPIHSVMAVGFLYTLPAVVFYLMVQKHVVAGMTAGGVKG
;
A
#
# COMPACT_ATOMS: atom_id res chain seq x y z
N MET A 1 -25.52 -34.52 -13.86
CA MET A 1 -25.84 -33.53 -12.80
C MET A 1 -24.86 -33.73 -11.64
N ILE A 2 -23.98 -32.76 -11.37
CA ILE A 2 -23.07 -32.81 -10.23
C ILE A 2 -23.91 -32.58 -8.97
N THR A 3 -23.86 -33.50 -8.00
CA THR A 3 -24.59 -33.37 -6.73
C THR A 3 -24.15 -32.11 -5.98
N SER A 4 -25.02 -31.54 -5.14
CA SER A 4 -24.73 -30.32 -4.37
C SER A 4 -23.47 -30.50 -3.49
N SER A 5 -23.26 -31.70 -2.94
CA SER A 5 -22.08 -32.08 -2.15
C SER A 5 -20.80 -32.03 -3.03
N ALA A 6 -20.82 -32.58 -4.24
CA ALA A 6 -19.66 -32.58 -5.13
C ALA A 6 -19.25 -31.16 -5.56
N ARG A 7 -20.23 -30.27 -5.76
CA ARG A 7 -19.95 -28.84 -6.05
C ARG A 7 -19.30 -28.13 -4.84
N HIS A 8 -19.74 -28.46 -3.64
CA HIS A 8 -19.16 -27.87 -2.41
C HIS A 8 -17.72 -28.33 -2.22
N THR A 9 -17.46 -29.63 -2.38
CA THR A 9 -16.10 -30.18 -2.32
C THR A 9 -15.19 -29.59 -3.37
N LEU A 10 -15.66 -29.46 -4.62
CA LEU A 10 -14.88 -28.86 -5.70
C LEU A 10 -14.55 -27.40 -5.43
N ARG A 11 -15.49 -26.62 -4.90
CA ARG A 11 -15.23 -25.22 -4.48
C ARG A 11 -14.21 -25.14 -3.37
N LEU A 12 -14.31 -26.01 -2.34
CA LEU A 12 -13.35 -26.06 -1.24
C LEU A 12 -11.94 -26.39 -1.75
N VAL A 13 -11.79 -27.40 -2.60
CA VAL A 13 -10.51 -27.78 -3.19
C VAL A 13 -9.95 -26.61 -4.03
N ALA A 14 -10.76 -25.97 -4.84
CA ALA A 14 -10.34 -24.82 -5.64
C ALA A 14 -9.87 -23.64 -4.75
N VAL A 15 -10.60 -23.33 -3.68
CA VAL A 15 -10.23 -22.28 -2.74
C VAL A 15 -8.91 -22.61 -2.03
N LEU A 16 -8.75 -23.84 -1.55
CA LEU A 16 -7.52 -24.29 -0.90
C LEU A 16 -6.31 -24.26 -1.86
N ALA A 17 -6.52 -24.67 -3.11
CA ALA A 17 -5.48 -24.62 -4.14
C ALA A 17 -5.05 -23.17 -4.43
N LEU A 18 -6.02 -22.25 -4.57
CA LEU A 18 -5.74 -20.83 -4.77
C LEU A 18 -5.03 -20.21 -3.56
N LEU A 19 -5.46 -20.52 -2.34
CA LEU A 19 -4.80 -20.07 -1.12
C LEU A 19 -3.36 -20.59 -1.03
N GLY A 20 -3.16 -21.88 -1.34
CA GLY A 20 -1.83 -22.49 -1.38
C GLY A 20 -0.93 -21.82 -2.41
N ALA A 21 -1.43 -21.58 -3.62
CA ALA A 21 -0.70 -20.89 -4.68
C ALA A 21 -0.34 -19.44 -4.29
N ALA A 22 -1.27 -18.71 -3.67
CA ALA A 22 -1.04 -17.35 -3.20
C ALA A 22 -0.05 -17.26 -2.03
N ALA A 23 -0.09 -18.23 -1.10
CA ALA A 23 0.81 -18.27 0.04
C ALA A 23 2.20 -18.83 -0.30
N PHE A 24 2.31 -19.60 -1.39
CA PHE A 24 3.54 -20.30 -1.78
C PHE A 24 4.75 -19.36 -1.92
N PRO A 25 4.69 -18.21 -2.58
CA PRO A 25 5.85 -17.32 -2.68
C PRO A 25 6.39 -16.88 -1.32
N ILE A 26 5.50 -16.52 -0.39
CA ILE A 26 5.88 -16.09 0.97
C ILE A 26 6.48 -17.27 1.75
N TYR A 27 5.85 -18.43 1.66
CA TYR A 27 6.39 -19.66 2.24
C TYR A 27 7.76 -20.00 1.67
N TRP A 28 7.93 -19.87 0.35
CA TRP A 28 9.20 -20.15 -0.32
C TRP A 28 10.30 -19.16 0.10
N MET A 29 9.98 -17.90 0.24
CA MET A 29 10.94 -16.91 0.80
C MET A 29 11.38 -17.31 2.20
N PHE A 30 10.45 -17.75 3.06
CA PHE A 30 10.77 -18.21 4.41
C PHE A 30 11.66 -19.46 4.39
N VAL A 31 11.31 -20.49 3.60
CA VAL A 31 12.14 -21.69 3.46
C VAL A 31 13.54 -21.34 2.95
N THR A 32 13.63 -20.53 1.89
CA THR A 32 14.90 -20.15 1.28
C THR A 32 15.76 -19.31 2.22
N SER A 33 15.16 -18.48 3.07
CA SER A 33 15.88 -17.73 4.10
C SER A 33 16.58 -18.62 5.14
N LEU A 34 16.07 -19.83 5.35
CA LEU A 34 16.58 -20.85 6.28
C LEU A 34 17.36 -21.97 5.57
N THR A 35 17.82 -21.71 4.35
CA THR A 35 18.57 -22.68 3.55
C THR A 35 20.02 -22.23 3.43
N THR A 36 21.00 -23.10 3.64
CA THR A 36 22.42 -22.77 3.51
C THR A 36 22.80 -22.52 2.05
N SER A 37 23.84 -21.68 1.83
CA SER A 37 24.32 -21.38 0.47
C SER A 37 24.67 -22.64 -0.35
N SER A 38 25.20 -23.69 0.29
CA SER A 38 25.49 -24.96 -0.35
C SER A 38 24.26 -25.75 -0.78
N GLN A 39 23.20 -25.66 -0.01
CA GLN A 39 21.93 -26.34 -0.29
C GLN A 39 21.08 -25.58 -1.33
N LEU A 40 21.22 -24.23 -1.43
CA LEU A 40 20.51 -23.43 -2.42
C LEU A 40 20.83 -23.85 -3.87
N PHE A 41 22.06 -24.31 -4.10
CA PHE A 41 22.54 -24.75 -5.42
C PHE A 41 22.57 -26.27 -5.55
N ALA A 42 21.99 -27.01 -4.61
CA ALA A 42 21.89 -28.47 -4.69
C ALA A 42 20.90 -28.91 -5.76
N ASN A 43 21.12 -30.09 -6.34
CA ASN A 43 20.25 -30.68 -7.37
C ASN A 43 18.81 -30.95 -6.90
N ARG A 44 18.57 -30.93 -5.59
CA ARG A 44 17.24 -31.11 -4.99
C ARG A 44 16.94 -29.94 -4.07
N PRO A 45 15.92 -29.13 -4.36
CA PRO A 45 15.55 -28.01 -3.51
C PRO A 45 14.99 -28.52 -2.17
N GLN A 46 15.37 -27.85 -1.11
CA GLN A 46 14.82 -28.12 0.21
C GLN A 46 13.39 -27.52 0.29
N LEU A 47 12.39 -28.39 0.53
CA LEU A 47 11.00 -27.97 0.59
C LEU A 47 10.54 -27.57 2.02
N LEU A 48 11.28 -27.97 3.04
CA LEU A 48 10.96 -27.69 4.44
C LEU A 48 12.04 -26.79 5.06
N PRO A 49 11.65 -25.84 5.95
CA PRO A 49 12.61 -24.96 6.59
C PRO A 49 13.55 -25.72 7.52
N SER A 50 14.84 -25.37 7.49
CA SER A 50 15.83 -25.87 8.45
C SER A 50 15.95 -24.89 9.61
N PHE A 51 15.38 -25.21 10.76
CA PHE A 51 15.38 -24.33 11.93
C PHE A 51 16.79 -24.15 12.55
N SER A 52 17.82 -24.93 12.13
CA SER A 52 19.21 -24.69 12.50
C SER A 52 19.75 -23.36 11.98
N GLU A 53 19.19 -22.84 10.88
CA GLU A 53 19.61 -21.61 10.22
C GLU A 53 18.91 -20.34 10.72
N LEU A 54 18.11 -20.42 11.80
CA LEU A 54 17.42 -19.27 12.38
C LEU A 54 18.38 -18.13 12.79
N HIS A 55 19.67 -18.43 12.97
CA HIS A 55 20.68 -17.41 13.25
C HIS A 55 20.77 -16.34 12.16
N VAL A 56 20.41 -16.64 10.90
CA VAL A 56 20.43 -15.66 9.79
C VAL A 56 19.65 -14.38 10.15
N TYR A 57 18.52 -14.51 10.82
CA TYR A 57 17.73 -13.34 11.24
C TYR A 57 18.49 -12.48 12.25
N LYS A 58 19.19 -13.09 13.21
CA LYS A 58 20.01 -12.36 14.17
C LYS A 58 21.18 -11.68 13.45
N ASP A 59 21.80 -12.37 12.51
CA ASP A 59 22.98 -11.88 11.78
C ASP A 59 22.61 -10.68 10.90
N ILE A 60 21.49 -10.70 10.18
CA ILE A 60 21.04 -9.56 9.37
C ILE A 60 20.71 -8.33 10.22
N PHE A 61 20.09 -8.51 11.40
CA PHE A 61 19.81 -7.39 12.32
C PHE A 61 21.10 -6.85 12.97
N ALA A 62 22.14 -7.69 13.13
CA ALA A 62 23.44 -7.25 13.64
C ALA A 62 24.26 -6.55 12.55
N ALA A 63 24.19 -7.01 11.32
CA ALA A 63 24.98 -6.49 10.18
C ALA A 63 24.38 -5.23 9.56
N LYS A 64 23.05 -5.09 9.57
CA LYS A 64 22.32 -3.99 8.91
C LYS A 64 21.16 -3.50 9.78
N PRO A 65 20.80 -2.22 9.71
CA PRO A 65 19.73 -1.65 10.53
C PRO A 65 18.31 -1.98 9.99
N VAL A 66 18.04 -3.27 9.71
CA VAL A 66 16.80 -3.75 9.07
C VAL A 66 15.55 -3.30 9.83
N GLY A 67 15.57 -3.37 11.18
CA GLY A 67 14.45 -2.89 11.99
C GLY A 67 14.17 -1.40 11.79
N ARG A 68 15.23 -0.59 11.62
CA ARG A 68 15.08 0.84 11.33
C ARG A 68 14.49 1.08 9.95
N TRP A 69 14.92 0.33 8.93
CA TRP A 69 14.38 0.42 7.59
C TRP A 69 12.89 0.07 7.55
N LEU A 70 12.48 -1.00 8.23
CA LEU A 70 11.08 -1.38 8.35
C LEU A 70 10.24 -0.29 9.04
N LEU A 71 10.77 0.30 10.12
CA LEU A 71 10.12 1.40 10.81
C LEU A 71 9.99 2.64 9.91
N ASN A 72 11.06 3.01 9.19
CA ASN A 72 11.03 4.13 8.27
C ASN A 72 9.99 3.92 7.16
N SER A 73 9.94 2.70 6.57
CA SER A 73 8.89 2.35 5.59
C SER A 73 7.49 2.46 6.19
N ALA A 74 7.29 2.00 7.41
CA ALA A 74 6.00 2.11 8.09
C ALA A 74 5.60 3.58 8.31
N ILE A 75 6.53 4.43 8.74
CA ILE A 75 6.30 5.88 8.90
C ILE A 75 5.92 6.52 7.56
N VAL A 76 6.64 6.21 6.47
CA VAL A 76 6.36 6.75 5.15
C VAL A 76 4.99 6.25 4.66
N ALA A 77 4.72 4.95 4.73
CA ALA A 77 3.46 4.37 4.24
C ALA A 77 2.23 4.89 5.02
N VAL A 78 2.30 4.89 6.36
CA VAL A 78 1.22 5.39 7.21
C VAL A 78 1.05 6.90 7.04
N GLY A 79 2.15 7.65 7.01
CA GLY A 79 2.14 9.09 6.76
C GLY A 79 1.52 9.46 5.42
N THR A 80 1.93 8.78 4.34
CA THR A 80 1.35 8.95 2.99
C THR A 80 -0.14 8.64 2.99
N THR A 81 -0.54 7.53 3.63
CA THR A 81 -1.95 7.14 3.72
C THR A 81 -2.78 8.20 4.42
N ALA A 82 -2.36 8.61 5.61
CA ALA A 82 -3.08 9.61 6.41
C ALA A 82 -3.17 10.96 5.69
N ALA A 83 -2.05 11.44 5.13
CA ALA A 83 -2.01 12.69 4.40
C ALA A 83 -2.86 12.64 3.13
N SER A 84 -2.79 11.55 2.37
CA SER A 84 -3.57 11.39 1.13
C SER A 84 -5.07 11.36 1.40
N ILE A 85 -5.53 10.61 2.40
CA ILE A 85 -6.94 10.58 2.78
C ILE A 85 -7.40 11.96 3.25
N ALA A 86 -6.66 12.60 4.18
CA ALA A 86 -7.02 13.90 4.71
C ALA A 86 -7.12 14.98 3.63
N LEU A 87 -6.17 14.99 2.69
CA LEU A 87 -6.14 15.97 1.59
C LEU A 87 -7.16 15.65 0.48
N ALA A 88 -7.53 14.38 0.28
CA ALA A 88 -8.43 13.97 -0.81
C ALA A 88 -9.92 14.10 -0.47
N VAL A 89 -10.31 14.00 0.79
CA VAL A 89 -11.73 14.00 1.22
C VAL A 89 -12.46 15.24 0.72
N PHE A 90 -11.92 16.42 0.95
CA PHE A 90 -12.61 17.67 0.60
C PHE A 90 -12.67 17.94 -0.91
N PRO A 91 -11.59 17.77 -1.68
CA PRO A 91 -11.68 17.84 -3.14
C PRO A 91 -12.64 16.80 -3.73
N ALA A 92 -12.64 15.56 -3.22
CA ALA A 92 -13.56 14.53 -3.67
C ALA A 92 -15.02 14.91 -3.44
N TYR A 93 -15.33 15.42 -2.25
CA TYR A 93 -16.66 15.93 -1.91
C TYR A 93 -17.05 17.13 -2.79
N ALA A 94 -16.14 18.09 -2.97
CA ALA A 94 -16.40 19.25 -3.82
C ALA A 94 -16.63 18.86 -5.29
N LEU A 95 -15.83 17.94 -5.81
CA LEU A 95 -15.99 17.40 -7.16
C LEU A 95 -17.22 16.51 -7.32
N SER A 96 -17.76 15.96 -6.26
CA SER A 96 -19.03 15.22 -6.30
C SER A 96 -20.22 16.18 -6.26
N ARG A 97 -20.31 17.02 -5.25
CA ARG A 97 -21.53 17.74 -4.84
C ARG A 97 -21.66 19.14 -5.41
N PHE A 98 -20.57 19.84 -5.68
CA PHE A 98 -20.68 21.23 -6.10
C PHE A 98 -20.69 21.38 -7.64
N ARG A 99 -21.43 22.37 -8.11
CA ARG A 99 -21.42 22.83 -9.50
C ARG A 99 -20.65 24.14 -9.55
N PHE A 100 -19.49 24.14 -10.20
CA PHE A 100 -18.67 25.32 -10.38
C PHE A 100 -17.96 25.30 -11.74
N ARG A 101 -17.56 26.49 -12.23
CA ARG A 101 -16.83 26.62 -13.49
C ARG A 101 -15.43 26.03 -13.33
N GLY A 102 -15.01 25.23 -14.30
CA GLY A 102 -13.71 24.57 -14.26
C GLY A 102 -13.67 23.19 -13.58
N LYS A 103 -14.80 22.69 -13.03
CA LYS A 103 -14.87 21.35 -12.40
C LYS A 103 -14.31 20.23 -13.31
N GLY A 104 -14.69 20.25 -14.59
CA GLY A 104 -14.21 19.26 -15.57
C GLY A 104 -12.70 19.38 -15.81
N ALA A 105 -12.18 20.61 -15.92
CA ALA A 105 -10.74 20.86 -16.10
C ALA A 105 -9.91 20.39 -14.90
N ILE A 106 -10.38 20.63 -13.67
CA ILE A 106 -9.72 20.12 -12.46
C ILE A 106 -9.72 18.60 -12.43
N GLY A 107 -10.89 17.97 -12.71
CA GLY A 107 -10.99 16.52 -12.78
C GLY A 107 -10.08 15.93 -13.85
N PHE A 108 -10.05 16.51 -15.04
CA PHE A 108 -9.14 16.10 -16.11
C PHE A 108 -7.68 16.30 -15.73
N GLY A 109 -7.34 17.44 -15.09
CA GLY A 109 -5.99 17.72 -14.59
C GLY A 109 -5.52 16.65 -13.59
N LEU A 110 -6.34 16.29 -12.61
CA LEU A 110 -6.02 15.20 -11.66
C LEU A 110 -5.81 13.87 -12.38
N PHE A 111 -6.60 13.57 -13.40
CA PHE A 111 -6.43 12.35 -14.18
C PHE A 111 -5.13 12.34 -14.98
N THR A 112 -4.79 13.45 -15.64
CA THR A 112 -3.56 13.58 -16.45
C THR A 112 -2.29 13.47 -15.64
N THR A 113 -2.29 13.86 -14.35
CA THR A 113 -1.11 13.66 -13.49
C THR A 113 -0.74 12.18 -13.34
N GLN A 114 -1.71 11.27 -13.43
CA GLN A 114 -1.48 9.82 -13.33
C GLN A 114 -0.90 9.20 -14.61
N MET A 115 -0.88 9.94 -15.71
CA MET A 115 -0.27 9.48 -16.96
C MET A 115 1.23 9.73 -17.00
N LEU A 116 1.75 10.55 -16.12
CA LEU A 116 3.18 10.85 -16.05
C LEU A 116 3.92 9.73 -15.30
N PRO A 117 4.95 9.11 -15.90
CA PRO A 117 5.79 8.16 -15.18
C PRO A 117 6.52 8.85 -14.02
N GLU A 118 6.36 8.34 -12.81
CA GLU A 118 7.00 8.89 -11.59
C GLU A 118 8.52 9.02 -11.75
N ALA A 119 9.15 8.02 -12.39
CA ALA A 119 10.59 8.01 -12.64
C ALA A 119 11.08 9.22 -13.47
N MET A 120 10.25 9.76 -14.37
CA MET A 120 10.62 10.94 -15.15
C MET A 120 10.63 12.22 -14.31
N LEU A 121 9.86 12.23 -13.23
CA LEU A 121 9.72 13.38 -12.34
C LEU A 121 10.78 13.43 -11.24
N VAL A 122 11.61 12.41 -11.10
CA VAL A 122 12.63 12.30 -10.04
C VAL A 122 13.59 13.48 -10.08
N VAL A 123 14.17 13.79 -11.26
CA VAL A 123 15.18 14.86 -11.39
C VAL A 123 14.60 16.23 -11.05
N PRO A 124 13.48 16.69 -11.64
CA PRO A 124 12.91 17.99 -11.29
C PRO A 124 12.42 18.04 -9.84
N LEU A 125 11.86 16.95 -9.30
CA LEU A 125 11.45 16.91 -7.89
C LEU A 125 12.66 16.94 -6.95
N TYR A 126 13.74 16.23 -7.27
CA TYR A 126 14.98 16.31 -6.50
C TYR A 126 15.46 17.76 -6.37
N ALA A 127 15.51 18.50 -7.47
CA ALA A 127 15.93 19.91 -7.47
C ALA A 127 15.00 20.80 -6.63
N LEU A 128 13.68 20.54 -6.68
CA LEU A 128 12.70 21.24 -5.86
C LEU A 128 12.86 20.94 -4.37
N PHE A 129 13.00 19.65 -4.01
CA PHE A 129 13.14 19.19 -2.63
C PHE A 129 14.48 19.63 -2.03
N ALA A 130 15.55 19.68 -2.83
CA ALA A 130 16.84 20.23 -2.42
C ALA A 130 16.71 21.71 -2.02
N LYS A 131 16.04 22.52 -2.84
CA LYS A 131 15.80 23.94 -2.54
C LYS A 131 14.89 24.14 -1.32
N ALA A 132 13.96 23.23 -1.08
CA ALA A 132 13.04 23.26 0.06
C ALA A 132 13.63 22.65 1.33
N ALA A 133 14.88 22.16 1.32
CA ALA A 133 15.54 21.44 2.41
C ALA A 133 14.75 20.20 2.90
N LEU A 134 14.08 19.49 1.95
CA LEU A 134 13.26 18.29 2.22
C LEU A 134 13.97 16.98 1.86
N LEU A 135 15.20 17.03 1.32
CA LEU A 135 16.03 15.83 1.13
C LEU A 135 16.46 15.27 2.51
N ASN A 136 16.86 14.00 2.53
CA ASN A 136 17.21 13.29 3.77
C ASN A 136 16.14 13.42 4.87
N SER A 137 14.87 13.34 4.49
CA SER A 137 13.74 13.48 5.39
C SER A 137 12.62 12.49 5.06
N LEU A 138 12.17 11.73 6.05
CA LEU A 138 10.99 10.87 5.91
C LEU A 138 9.73 11.71 5.61
N GLY A 139 9.63 12.92 6.17
CA GLY A 139 8.56 13.86 5.85
C GLY A 139 8.58 14.29 4.39
N GLY A 140 9.77 14.49 3.82
CA GLY A 140 9.94 14.72 2.38
C GLY A 140 9.41 13.57 1.54
N LEU A 141 9.74 12.32 1.90
CA LEU A 141 9.20 11.14 1.22
C LEU A 141 7.68 11.05 1.33
N VAL A 142 7.13 11.30 2.52
CA VAL A 142 5.67 11.35 2.72
C VAL A 142 5.03 12.37 1.80
N LEU A 143 5.60 13.57 1.70
CA LEU A 143 5.09 14.64 0.83
C LEU A 143 5.14 14.24 -0.65
N ALA A 144 6.28 13.69 -1.11
CA ALA A 144 6.43 13.22 -2.49
C ALA A 144 5.38 12.16 -2.83
N ASN A 145 5.29 11.10 -2.03
CA ASN A 145 4.32 10.03 -2.23
C ASN A 145 2.87 10.52 -2.18
N THR A 146 2.57 11.45 -1.27
CA THR A 146 1.23 12.04 -1.15
C THR A 146 0.82 12.79 -2.42
N ALA A 147 1.75 13.50 -3.06
CA ALA A 147 1.47 14.22 -4.29
C ALA A 147 0.99 13.29 -5.43
N PHE A 148 1.54 12.08 -5.53
CA PHE A 148 1.11 11.08 -6.52
C PHE A 148 -0.13 10.31 -6.10
N THR A 149 -0.34 10.12 -4.79
CA THR A 149 -1.44 9.30 -4.29
C THR A 149 -2.76 10.07 -4.20
N VAL A 150 -2.73 11.36 -3.85
CA VAL A 150 -3.93 12.20 -3.68
C VAL A 150 -4.87 12.16 -4.90
N PRO A 151 -4.41 12.32 -6.16
CA PRO A 151 -5.31 12.29 -7.31
C PRO A 151 -6.10 10.97 -7.42
N VAL A 152 -5.45 9.83 -7.17
CA VAL A 152 -6.08 8.51 -7.20
C VAL A 152 -7.14 8.41 -6.10
N VAL A 153 -6.78 8.81 -4.87
CA VAL A 153 -7.68 8.78 -3.72
C VAL A 153 -8.89 9.70 -3.95
N VAL A 154 -8.68 10.90 -4.50
CA VAL A 154 -9.77 11.82 -4.86
C VAL A 154 -10.78 11.16 -5.79
N TRP A 155 -10.33 10.45 -6.83
CA TRP A 155 -11.21 9.77 -7.78
C TRP A 155 -11.98 8.62 -7.13
N ILE A 156 -11.33 7.82 -6.32
CA ILE A 156 -11.95 6.70 -5.60
C ILE A 156 -13.03 7.22 -4.65
N LEU A 157 -12.70 8.23 -3.83
CA LEU A 157 -13.65 8.80 -2.88
C LEU A 157 -14.79 9.55 -3.58
N LYS A 158 -14.51 10.29 -4.66
CA LYS A 158 -15.55 10.93 -5.46
C LYS A 158 -16.56 9.91 -5.97
N GLY A 159 -16.10 8.79 -6.52
CA GLY A 159 -17.00 7.72 -7.00
C GLY A 159 -17.90 7.16 -5.89
N ALA A 160 -17.34 6.97 -4.69
CA ALA A 160 -18.12 6.53 -3.54
C ALA A 160 -19.13 7.58 -3.07
N ILE A 161 -18.72 8.86 -3.03
CA ILE A 161 -19.62 9.97 -2.65
C ILE A 161 -20.74 10.14 -3.68
N ASP A 162 -20.46 10.00 -4.98
CA ASP A 162 -21.46 10.05 -6.04
C ASP A 162 -22.57 9.00 -5.85
N ALA A 163 -22.25 7.85 -5.25
CA ALA A 163 -23.20 6.78 -4.97
C ALA A 163 -24.07 7.02 -3.71
N VAL A 164 -23.72 7.98 -2.86
CA VAL A 164 -24.54 8.34 -1.70
C VAL A 164 -25.71 9.21 -2.16
N PRO A 165 -27.00 8.82 -1.86
CA PRO A 165 -28.15 9.62 -2.17
C PRO A 165 -28.09 11.02 -1.55
N LEU A 166 -28.45 12.06 -2.33
CA LEU A 166 -28.43 13.44 -1.87
C LEU A 166 -29.43 13.70 -0.74
N GLU A 167 -30.55 12.97 -0.73
CA GLU A 167 -31.62 13.06 0.25
C GLU A 167 -31.11 12.84 1.69
N ILE A 168 -30.08 12.02 1.87
CA ILE A 168 -29.47 11.78 3.19
C ILE A 168 -28.76 13.06 3.69
N GLU A 169 -28.05 13.75 2.79
CA GLU A 169 -27.35 15.00 3.13
C GLU A 169 -28.35 16.14 3.34
N GLU A 170 -29.45 16.15 2.58
CA GLU A 170 -30.56 17.13 2.73
C GLU A 170 -31.28 16.95 4.06
N ALA A 171 -31.59 15.71 4.47
CA ALA A 171 -32.16 15.40 5.77
C ALA A 171 -31.24 15.90 6.91
N ALA A 172 -29.97 15.58 6.86
CA ALA A 172 -28.98 16.05 7.85
C ALA A 172 -28.89 17.59 7.91
N ARG A 173 -29.13 18.27 6.78
CA ARG A 173 -29.15 19.73 6.72
C ARG A 173 -30.42 20.31 7.39
N VAL A 174 -31.59 19.65 7.22
CA VAL A 174 -32.82 19.98 7.93
C VAL A 174 -32.65 19.79 9.42
N ASP A 175 -31.91 18.75 9.85
CA ASP A 175 -31.55 18.50 11.25
C ASP A 175 -30.53 19.51 11.83
N GLY A 176 -30.12 20.52 11.05
CA GLY A 176 -29.23 21.59 11.49
C GLY A 176 -27.75 21.29 11.37
N CYS A 177 -27.34 20.19 10.71
CA CYS A 177 -25.93 19.88 10.51
C CYS A 177 -25.24 20.91 9.60
N THR A 178 -24.05 21.35 10.01
CA THR A 178 -23.18 22.15 9.15
C THR A 178 -22.64 21.29 8.00
N ARG A 179 -22.14 21.90 6.91
CA ARG A 179 -21.54 21.17 5.79
C ARG A 179 -20.40 20.27 6.23
N MET A 180 -19.53 20.75 7.13
CA MET A 180 -18.43 19.96 7.70
C MET A 180 -19.00 18.78 8.52
N GLY A 181 -20.05 19.01 9.31
CA GLY A 181 -20.75 17.98 10.06
C GLY A 181 -21.34 16.89 9.15
N ILE A 182 -21.91 17.28 8.00
CA ILE A 182 -22.41 16.33 6.99
C ILE A 182 -21.26 15.49 6.42
N VAL A 183 -20.15 16.13 6.01
CA VAL A 183 -19.00 15.38 5.46
C VAL A 183 -18.47 14.39 6.49
N MET A 184 -18.17 14.86 7.71
CA MET A 184 -17.47 14.05 8.72
C MET A 184 -18.42 13.06 9.44
N GLY A 185 -19.66 13.47 9.71
CA GLY A 185 -20.61 12.69 10.50
C GLY A 185 -21.56 11.81 9.69
N VAL A 186 -21.76 12.11 8.41
CA VAL A 186 -22.72 11.39 7.56
C VAL A 186 -22.01 10.72 6.39
N VAL A 187 -21.36 11.51 5.53
CA VAL A 187 -20.79 11.00 4.26
C VAL A 187 -19.62 10.05 4.52
N LEU A 188 -18.63 10.45 5.32
CA LEU A 188 -17.45 9.62 5.58
C LEU A 188 -17.78 8.26 6.23
N PRO A 189 -18.67 8.18 7.24
CA PRO A 189 -19.13 6.89 7.76
C PRO A 189 -19.81 6.01 6.71
N LEU A 190 -20.62 6.58 5.83
CA LEU A 190 -21.29 5.84 4.75
C LEU A 190 -20.33 5.27 3.73
N ILE A 191 -19.26 5.99 3.40
CA ILE A 191 -18.22 5.53 2.46
C ILE A 191 -17.03 4.88 3.15
N ALA A 192 -17.12 4.56 4.45
CA ALA A 192 -16.02 3.95 5.22
C ALA A 192 -15.40 2.70 4.55
N PRO A 193 -16.15 1.80 3.90
CA PRO A 193 -15.55 0.70 3.15
C PRO A 193 -14.66 1.16 2.00
N THR A 194 -15.06 2.20 1.27
CA THR A 194 -14.25 2.77 0.18
C THR A 194 -13.06 3.55 0.70
N LEU A 195 -13.19 4.23 1.86
CA LEU A 195 -12.05 4.84 2.55
C LEU A 195 -11.01 3.79 2.92
N ALA A 196 -11.44 2.63 3.42
CA ALA A 196 -10.56 1.52 3.72
C ALA A 196 -9.82 1.02 2.45
N ALA A 197 -10.54 0.85 1.35
CA ALA A 197 -9.93 0.43 0.07
C ALA A 197 -8.91 1.47 -0.44
N ALA A 198 -9.25 2.77 -0.40
CA ALA A 198 -8.35 3.86 -0.76
C ALA A 198 -7.11 3.90 0.14
N SER A 199 -7.27 3.62 1.44
CA SER A 199 -6.17 3.53 2.40
C SER A 199 -5.20 2.39 2.06
N VAL A 200 -5.71 1.24 1.59
CA VAL A 200 -4.86 0.13 1.12
C VAL A 200 -4.00 0.57 -0.06
N ILE A 201 -4.60 1.23 -1.04
CA ILE A 201 -3.87 1.71 -2.23
C ILE A 201 -2.78 2.71 -1.82
N ALA A 202 -3.13 3.69 -0.98
CA ALA A 202 -2.20 4.72 -0.51
C ALA A 202 -1.05 4.11 0.33
N PHE A 203 -1.37 3.13 1.19
CA PHE A 203 -0.38 2.43 2.00
C PHE A 203 0.61 1.67 1.15
N PHE A 204 0.12 0.84 0.22
CA PHE A 204 1.00 0.06 -0.64
C PHE A 204 1.83 0.91 -1.59
N HIS A 205 1.32 2.06 -2.03
CA HIS A 205 2.12 3.02 -2.78
C HIS A 205 3.31 3.52 -1.95
N GLY A 206 3.07 4.03 -0.73
CA GLY A 206 4.15 4.50 0.15
C GLY A 206 5.06 3.37 0.69
N TRP A 207 4.53 2.16 0.89
CA TRP A 207 5.30 1.00 1.36
C TRP A 207 6.29 0.50 0.31
N ASN A 208 5.86 0.39 -0.95
CA ASN A 208 6.65 -0.16 -2.05
C ASN A 208 7.48 0.91 -2.77
N GLU A 209 7.35 2.19 -2.37
CA GLU A 209 8.09 3.25 -3.01
C GLU A 209 9.61 3.04 -2.84
N TYR A 210 10.32 3.10 -3.94
CA TYR A 210 11.75 2.87 -4.00
C TYR A 210 12.49 4.04 -4.67
N VAL A 211 11.94 4.60 -5.71
CA VAL A 211 12.64 5.51 -6.63
C VAL A 211 12.97 6.85 -5.95
N PHE A 212 12.00 7.45 -5.28
CA PHE A 212 12.22 8.67 -4.49
C PHE A 212 13.05 8.37 -3.24
N ALA A 213 12.80 7.24 -2.55
CA ALA A 213 13.55 6.86 -1.38
C ALA A 213 15.05 6.66 -1.70
N GLN A 214 15.37 5.97 -2.80
CA GLN A 214 16.74 5.76 -3.27
C GLN A 214 17.42 7.07 -3.67
N THR A 215 16.65 8.04 -4.21
CA THR A 215 17.20 9.27 -4.76
C THR A 215 17.28 10.40 -3.73
N PHE A 216 16.26 10.52 -2.85
CA PHE A 216 16.14 11.65 -1.91
C PHE A 216 16.83 11.38 -0.58
N ILE A 217 17.06 10.11 -0.24
CA ILE A 217 17.69 9.72 1.03
C ILE A 217 19.11 9.20 0.72
N THR A 218 20.10 9.87 1.27
CA THR A 218 21.52 9.47 1.19
C THR A 218 22.05 8.95 2.52
N GLU A 219 21.30 9.17 3.62
CA GLU A 219 21.69 8.73 4.95
C GLU A 219 21.15 7.32 5.22
N ASP A 220 22.03 6.34 5.46
CA ASP A 220 21.68 4.93 5.72
C ASP A 220 20.62 4.75 6.82
N ARG A 221 20.67 5.58 7.85
CA ARG A 221 19.71 5.53 8.97
C ARG A 221 18.28 5.89 8.57
N LEU A 222 18.11 6.60 7.45
CA LEU A 222 16.82 7.05 6.93
C LEU A 222 16.32 6.20 5.76
N HIS A 223 17.12 5.24 5.30
CA HIS A 223 16.68 4.33 4.23
C HIS A 223 15.37 3.65 4.61
N THR A 224 14.52 3.46 3.60
CA THR A 224 13.33 2.60 3.67
C THR A 224 13.73 1.13 3.48
N ALA A 225 12.84 0.22 3.82
CA ALA A 225 13.12 -1.21 3.66
C ALA A 225 13.24 -1.63 2.20
N SER A 226 12.57 -0.94 1.26
CA SER A 226 12.72 -1.14 -0.18
C SER A 226 14.15 -0.83 -0.64
N VAL A 227 14.72 0.30 -0.19
CA VAL A 227 16.11 0.69 -0.47
C VAL A 227 17.09 -0.25 0.23
N GLY A 228 16.87 -0.54 1.50
CA GLY A 228 17.71 -1.45 2.26
C GLY A 228 17.76 -2.85 1.67
N LEU A 229 16.62 -3.39 1.19
CA LEU A 229 16.56 -4.69 0.52
C LEU A 229 17.34 -4.69 -0.80
N ALA A 230 17.19 -3.63 -1.61
CA ALA A 230 17.94 -3.49 -2.85
C ALA A 230 19.46 -3.47 -2.62
N GLY A 231 19.91 -2.90 -1.48
CA GLY A 231 21.32 -2.86 -1.10
C GLY A 231 21.96 -4.21 -0.74
N PHE A 232 21.16 -5.29 -0.63
CA PHE A 232 21.70 -6.65 -0.49
C PHE A 232 22.09 -7.30 -1.83
N VAL A 233 21.61 -6.74 -2.94
CA VAL A 233 21.94 -7.24 -4.29
C VAL A 233 23.27 -6.62 -4.70
N GLY A 234 24.35 -7.39 -4.55
CA GLY A 234 25.70 -6.96 -4.87
C GLY A 234 26.15 -7.42 -6.25
N GLU A 235 27.13 -6.71 -6.84
CA GLU A 235 27.70 -7.06 -8.15
C GLU A 235 28.53 -8.34 -8.11
N LEU A 236 29.23 -8.61 -7.00
CA LEU A 236 30.15 -9.75 -6.86
C LEU A 236 29.54 -10.96 -6.18
N SER A 237 28.58 -10.73 -5.25
CA SER A 237 27.85 -11.81 -4.57
C SER A 237 26.55 -11.28 -4.01
N THR A 238 25.48 -12.04 -4.17
CA THR A 238 24.18 -11.76 -3.53
C THR A 238 23.90 -12.86 -2.51
N PRO A 239 23.91 -12.55 -1.21
CA PRO A 239 23.58 -13.54 -0.18
C PRO A 239 22.09 -13.86 -0.21
N ILE A 240 21.68 -14.82 -1.04
CA ILE A 240 20.28 -15.15 -1.35
C ILE A 240 19.47 -15.40 -0.08
N HIS A 241 20.00 -16.16 0.90
CA HIS A 241 19.33 -16.41 2.17
C HIS A 241 19.03 -15.12 2.94
N SER A 242 19.98 -14.15 2.96
CA SER A 242 19.78 -12.85 3.63
C SER A 242 18.75 -11.99 2.90
N VAL A 243 18.82 -11.96 1.56
CA VAL A 243 17.80 -11.24 0.73
C VAL A 243 16.41 -11.80 0.99
N MET A 244 16.28 -13.14 1.01
CA MET A 244 14.99 -13.80 1.28
C MET A 244 14.50 -13.56 2.72
N ALA A 245 15.42 -13.54 3.69
CA ALA A 245 15.06 -13.24 5.08
C ALA A 245 14.57 -11.79 5.23
N VAL A 246 15.26 -10.80 4.66
CA VAL A 246 14.81 -9.39 4.69
C VAL A 246 13.53 -9.22 3.88
N GLY A 247 13.40 -9.86 2.70
CA GLY A 247 12.18 -9.84 1.89
C GLY A 247 10.98 -10.44 2.63
N PHE A 248 11.18 -11.55 3.35
CA PHE A 248 10.15 -12.12 4.21
C PHE A 248 9.71 -11.13 5.30
N LEU A 249 10.67 -10.54 6.03
CA LEU A 249 10.38 -9.53 7.05
C LEU A 249 9.69 -8.29 6.46
N TYR A 250 10.08 -7.87 5.25
CA TYR A 250 9.45 -6.76 4.52
C TYR A 250 7.99 -7.05 4.17
N THR A 251 7.64 -8.30 3.93
CA THR A 251 6.25 -8.70 3.60
C THR A 251 5.32 -8.65 4.82
N LEU A 252 5.83 -8.92 6.03
CA LEU A 252 4.99 -9.06 7.23
C LEU A 252 4.17 -7.81 7.57
N PRO A 253 4.72 -6.58 7.63
CA PRO A 253 3.92 -5.40 7.96
C PRO A 253 2.83 -5.12 6.91
N ALA A 254 3.11 -5.38 5.63
CA ALA A 254 2.14 -5.23 4.55
C ALA A 254 0.96 -6.21 4.71
N VAL A 255 1.25 -7.48 5.04
CA VAL A 255 0.24 -8.50 5.35
C VAL A 255 -0.57 -8.11 6.59
N VAL A 256 0.09 -7.69 7.67
CA VAL A 256 -0.59 -7.24 8.90
C VAL A 256 -1.53 -6.07 8.61
N PHE A 257 -1.05 -5.06 7.88
CA PHE A 257 -1.89 -3.93 7.50
C PHE A 257 -3.12 -4.38 6.69
N TYR A 258 -2.92 -5.24 5.68
CA TYR A 258 -4.03 -5.77 4.89
C TYR A 258 -5.05 -6.53 5.75
N LEU A 259 -4.59 -7.41 6.65
CA LEU A 259 -5.45 -8.17 7.55
C LEU A 259 -6.28 -7.27 8.50
N MET A 260 -5.74 -6.13 8.93
CA MET A 260 -6.49 -5.16 9.73
C MET A 260 -7.62 -4.48 8.94
N VAL A 261 -7.41 -4.22 7.65
CA VAL A 261 -8.32 -3.41 6.82
C VAL A 261 -9.28 -4.27 6.00
N GLN A 262 -8.97 -5.54 5.70
CA GLN A 262 -9.70 -6.43 4.79
C GLN A 262 -11.21 -6.53 5.07
N LYS A 263 -11.62 -6.58 6.35
CA LYS A 263 -13.04 -6.66 6.72
C LYS A 263 -13.88 -5.48 6.22
N HIS A 264 -13.27 -4.30 6.15
CA HIS A 264 -13.93 -3.09 5.66
C HIS A 264 -13.95 -3.05 4.12
N VAL A 265 -12.89 -3.53 3.48
CA VAL A 265 -12.79 -3.63 2.01
C VAL A 265 -13.84 -4.60 1.46
N VAL A 266 -13.96 -5.79 2.05
CA VAL A 266 -14.92 -6.82 1.61
C VAL A 266 -16.36 -6.33 1.78
N ALA A 267 -16.69 -5.64 2.88
CA ALA A 267 -18.01 -5.07 3.11
C ALA A 267 -18.42 -4.06 2.01
N GLY A 268 -17.47 -3.27 1.49
CA GLY A 268 -17.74 -2.32 0.40
C GLY A 268 -17.98 -2.97 -0.95
N MET A 269 -17.26 -4.06 -1.26
CA MET A 269 -17.42 -4.79 -2.51
C MET A 269 -18.78 -5.51 -2.60
N THR A 270 -19.27 -6.03 -1.47
CA THR A 270 -20.57 -6.71 -1.43
C THR A 270 -21.75 -5.75 -1.49
N ALA A 271 -21.64 -4.55 -0.92
CA ALA A 271 -22.68 -3.51 -1.01
C ALA A 271 -22.85 -2.95 -2.42
N GLY A 272 -21.78 -2.91 -3.23
CA GLY A 272 -21.84 -2.48 -4.64
C GLY A 272 -22.25 -3.57 -5.63
N GLY A 273 -22.20 -4.84 -5.24
CA GLY A 273 -22.49 -6.00 -6.09
C GLY A 273 -23.97 -6.44 -6.14
N VAL A 274 -24.83 -5.88 -5.28
CA VAL A 274 -26.26 -6.17 -5.28
C VAL A 274 -27.00 -5.09 -6.05
N LYS A 275 -26.79 -5.05 -7.38
CA LYS A 275 -27.71 -4.50 -8.36
C LYS A 275 -28.34 -5.71 -9.06
N GLY A 276 -29.37 -6.26 -8.47
CA GLY A 276 -30.28 -7.20 -9.08
C GLY A 276 -31.57 -6.53 -9.43
#